data_d38931490799d3e49a55d58653253cb4
#
_entry.id   d38931490799d3e49a55d58653253cb4
#
_cell.length_a   1.000
_cell.length_b   1.000
_cell.length_c   1.000
_cell.angle_alpha   90.00
_cell.angle_beta   90.00
_cell.angle_gamma   90.00
#
_symmetry.space_group_name_H-M   'P 1'
#
loop_
_entity.id
_entity.type
_entity.pdbx_description
1 polymer ?
#
loop_
_entity_poly.entity_id
_entity_poly.type
_entity_poly.pdbx_seq_one_letter_code
_entity_poly.pdbx_strand_id
1 'polypeptide(L)'
;MGTTLHAPHPWPHITAALRGPGPHRVAIAYLNHTAPDLLPLRAGDQLIVNAARPAVRAHATSPTALAHFLNAGVRVLSTPKLHTGLILTGEKVIVGPASASISSTVADETALITDAPDAIAAAHTFLDDLEDTVVVDEVFLDSATAIWQIGRVVPLAGIGSRTRTGHDFLPTPVRRMFLRHLGDYTPTDEDETLWAATAASWNRPDPRYRTTWIRQNTPGPDRRTRLQPGDVILRISDDDTRLHPPAVVDTGPHRIPHTRSAVAYRLRVRTDLDPISIADAARSLAEHGHPNPRLHTDHRVISPSLRAALLRLWRL
;
A
#
# COMPACT_ATOMS: atom_id res chain seq x y z
N MET A 1 -4.48 -1.59 40.84
CA MET A 1 -4.39 -2.36 39.56
C MET A 1 -5.53 -1.96 38.65
N GLY A 2 -5.20 -1.38 37.53
CA GLY A 2 -6.19 -0.92 36.56
C GLY A 2 -5.87 -1.43 35.17
N THR A 3 -6.88 -2.03 34.52
CA THR A 3 -6.80 -2.38 33.10
C THR A 3 -7.85 -1.59 32.34
N THR A 4 -7.43 -0.87 31.30
CA THR A 4 -8.33 -0.01 30.50
C THR A 4 -8.14 -0.32 29.03
N LEU A 5 -9.27 -0.50 28.34
CA LEU A 5 -9.31 -0.61 26.89
C LEU A 5 -9.60 0.77 26.29
N HIS A 6 -8.77 1.21 25.38
CA HIS A 6 -8.93 2.43 24.60
C HIS A 6 -9.27 2.10 23.17
N ALA A 7 -10.40 2.59 22.68
CA ALA A 7 -10.92 2.42 21.33
C ALA A 7 -11.86 3.60 21.00
N PRO A 8 -12.06 3.95 19.72
CA PRO A 8 -11.39 3.43 18.52
C PRO A 8 -10.04 4.10 18.22
N HIS A 9 -9.63 5.12 18.96
CA HIS A 9 -8.42 5.92 18.71
C HIS A 9 -7.45 5.88 19.91
N PRO A 10 -6.63 4.83 20.06
CA PRO A 10 -5.80 4.62 21.25
C PRO A 10 -4.55 5.51 21.30
N TRP A 11 -4.10 6.06 20.17
CA TRP A 11 -2.81 6.77 20.07
C TRP A 11 -2.64 7.94 21.06
N PRO A 12 -3.62 8.79 21.33
CA PRO A 12 -3.46 9.84 22.34
C PRO A 12 -3.07 9.29 23.71
N HIS A 13 -3.62 8.13 24.11
CA HIS A 13 -3.34 7.47 25.38
C HIS A 13 -1.96 6.79 25.38
N ILE A 14 -1.59 6.15 24.27
CA ILE A 14 -0.26 5.54 24.07
C ILE A 14 0.82 6.61 24.15
N THR A 15 0.69 7.69 23.38
CA THR A 15 1.65 8.80 23.34
C THR A 15 1.76 9.49 24.71
N ALA A 16 0.64 9.65 25.42
CA ALA A 16 0.64 10.22 26.77
C ALA A 16 1.41 9.32 27.76
N ALA A 17 1.25 8.01 27.69
CA ALA A 17 1.97 7.07 28.55
C ALA A 17 3.49 7.11 28.31
N LEU A 18 3.93 7.26 27.04
CA LEU A 18 5.34 7.36 26.65
C LEU A 18 5.99 8.70 27.01
N ARG A 19 5.22 9.73 27.35
CA ARG A 19 5.75 11.00 27.88
C ARG A 19 6.10 10.90 29.35
N GLY A 20 5.69 9.84 30.03
CA GLY A 20 6.01 9.56 31.43
C GLY A 20 7.49 9.29 31.65
N PRO A 21 7.87 8.96 32.91
CA PRO A 21 9.24 8.59 33.24
C PRO A 21 9.63 7.27 32.57
N GLY A 22 10.85 7.23 32.00
CA GLY A 22 11.42 6.04 31.33
C GLY A 22 12.40 5.31 32.27
N PRO A 23 13.15 4.35 31.74
CA PRO A 23 13.23 3.99 30.31
C PRO A 23 12.04 3.18 29.83
N HIS A 24 11.72 3.35 28.55
CA HIS A 24 10.67 2.60 27.87
C HIS A 24 11.25 1.53 26.94
N ARG A 25 10.53 0.41 26.80
CA ARG A 25 10.84 -0.63 25.82
C ARG A 25 9.64 -0.78 24.89
N VAL A 26 9.84 -0.51 23.61
CA VAL A 26 8.79 -0.49 22.60
C VAL A 26 9.10 -1.54 21.54
N ALA A 27 8.21 -2.50 21.33
CA ALA A 27 8.22 -3.40 20.21
C ALA A 27 7.01 -3.08 19.32
N ILE A 28 7.27 -2.47 18.18
CA ILE A 28 6.23 -2.12 17.21
C ILE A 28 6.69 -2.48 15.80
N ALA A 29 5.89 -3.29 15.10
CA ALA A 29 6.36 -3.91 13.87
C ALA A 29 6.75 -2.89 12.81
N TYR A 30 5.97 -1.82 12.64
CA TYR A 30 6.14 -0.92 11.50
C TYR A 30 6.05 0.55 11.86
N LEU A 31 6.88 1.35 11.17
CA LEU A 31 7.02 2.78 11.39
C LEU A 31 6.89 3.55 10.07
N ASN A 32 5.99 4.50 9.97
CA ASN A 32 6.07 5.48 8.90
C ASN A 32 6.91 6.71 9.33
N HIS A 33 7.04 7.68 8.46
CA HIS A 33 7.83 8.90 8.72
C HIS A 33 7.29 9.77 9.86
N THR A 34 6.00 9.59 10.24
CA THR A 34 5.37 10.32 11.36
C THR A 34 5.42 9.56 12.69
N ALA A 35 6.04 8.38 12.72
CA ALA A 35 6.17 7.60 13.94
C ALA A 35 6.80 8.37 15.12
N PRO A 36 7.75 9.29 14.92
CA PRO A 36 8.30 10.11 16.03
C PRO A 36 7.25 10.94 16.77
N ASP A 37 6.20 11.42 16.08
CA ASP A 37 5.13 12.19 16.72
C ASP A 37 4.27 11.32 17.65
N LEU A 38 4.15 10.03 17.33
CA LEU A 38 3.35 9.05 18.06
C LEU A 38 4.14 8.39 19.18
N LEU A 39 5.44 8.20 18.98
CA LEU A 39 6.37 7.56 19.90
C LEU A 39 7.44 8.57 20.34
N PRO A 40 7.19 9.40 21.35
CA PRO A 40 8.12 10.42 21.82
C PRO A 40 9.27 9.79 22.66
N LEU A 41 10.02 8.89 22.03
CA LEU A 41 11.13 8.16 22.64
C LEU A 41 12.38 9.05 22.72
N ARG A 42 13.22 8.77 23.70
CA ARG A 42 14.42 9.55 24.04
C ARG A 42 15.60 8.67 24.38
N ALA A 43 16.74 9.27 24.62
CA ALA A 43 17.94 8.56 25.04
C ALA A 43 17.66 7.68 26.26
N GLY A 44 18.11 6.43 26.22
CA GLY A 44 17.86 5.40 27.24
C GLY A 44 16.67 4.50 26.95
N ASP A 45 15.76 4.90 26.03
CA ASP A 45 14.68 4.04 25.57
C ASP A 45 15.16 3.00 24.54
N GLN A 46 14.41 1.91 24.40
CA GLN A 46 14.65 0.86 23.42
C GLN A 46 13.46 0.76 22.45
N LEU A 47 13.76 0.69 21.15
CA LEU A 47 12.78 0.49 20.09
C LEU A 47 13.14 -0.76 19.29
N ILE A 48 12.24 -1.73 19.23
CA ILE A 48 12.37 -2.96 18.44
C ILE A 48 11.34 -2.90 17.32
N VAL A 49 11.81 -3.06 16.08
CA VAL A 49 10.97 -2.93 14.89
C VAL A 49 11.20 -4.07 13.89
N ASN A 50 10.34 -4.22 12.93
CA ASN A 50 10.64 -5.00 11.74
C ASN A 50 11.15 -4.05 10.65
N ALA A 51 12.47 -3.89 10.59
CA ALA A 51 13.16 -3.16 9.53
C ALA A 51 13.90 -4.10 8.58
N ALA A 52 13.52 -5.38 8.52
CA ALA A 52 14.07 -6.31 7.56
C ALA A 52 13.85 -5.84 6.12
N ARG A 53 14.72 -6.29 5.21
CA ARG A 53 14.68 -5.88 3.80
C ARG A 53 13.29 -5.92 3.15
N PRO A 54 12.43 -6.95 3.36
CA PRO A 54 11.06 -6.96 2.82
C PRO A 54 10.18 -5.84 3.39
N ALA A 55 10.31 -5.52 4.70
CA ALA A 55 9.53 -4.48 5.35
C ALA A 55 9.91 -3.08 4.85
N VAL A 56 11.20 -2.79 4.77
CA VAL A 56 11.72 -1.53 4.21
C VAL A 56 11.32 -1.38 2.74
N ARG A 57 11.50 -2.44 1.94
CA ARG A 57 11.15 -2.45 0.53
C ARG A 57 9.63 -2.30 0.29
N ALA A 58 8.80 -2.77 1.21
CA ALA A 58 7.35 -2.59 1.18
C ALA A 58 6.91 -1.21 1.68
N HIS A 59 7.85 -0.35 2.07
CA HIS A 59 7.59 0.94 2.71
C HIS A 59 6.76 0.85 4.01
N ALA A 60 6.92 -0.26 4.72
CA ALA A 60 6.27 -0.47 6.00
C ALA A 60 7.04 0.16 7.16
N THR A 61 8.38 0.12 7.08
CA THR A 61 9.27 0.75 8.05
C THR A 61 10.16 1.77 7.35
N SER A 62 10.01 3.05 7.72
CA SER A 62 10.68 4.19 7.13
C SER A 62 12.11 4.33 7.64
N PRO A 63 13.14 4.38 6.79
CA PRO A 63 14.51 4.71 7.20
C PRO A 63 14.63 6.08 7.86
N THR A 64 13.83 7.06 7.43
CA THR A 64 13.81 8.40 8.03
C THR A 64 13.34 8.37 9.48
N ALA A 65 12.33 7.53 9.80
CA ALA A 65 11.89 7.35 11.17
C ALA A 65 12.96 6.66 12.03
N LEU A 66 13.64 5.64 11.49
CA LEU A 66 14.76 4.97 12.17
C LEU A 66 15.90 5.95 12.47
N ALA A 67 16.29 6.78 11.49
CA ALA A 67 17.32 7.80 11.64
C ALA A 67 16.95 8.81 12.75
N HIS A 68 15.67 9.22 12.81
CA HIS A 68 15.19 10.12 13.88
C HIS A 68 15.44 9.52 15.27
N PHE A 69 15.04 8.26 15.49
CA PHE A 69 15.20 7.61 16.80
C PHE A 69 16.67 7.39 17.16
N LEU A 70 17.52 7.02 16.20
CA LEU A 70 18.95 6.90 16.45
C LEU A 70 19.57 8.25 16.85
N ASN A 71 19.23 9.32 16.14
CA ASN A 71 19.70 10.67 16.47
C ASN A 71 19.19 11.17 17.82
N ALA A 72 18.02 10.68 18.27
CA ALA A 72 17.49 10.94 19.60
C ALA A 72 18.16 10.08 20.72
N GLY A 73 19.12 9.23 20.37
CA GLY A 73 19.83 8.37 21.31
C GLY A 73 19.03 7.13 21.77
N VAL A 74 17.99 6.77 21.02
CA VAL A 74 17.20 5.55 21.28
C VAL A 74 17.98 4.33 20.77
N ARG A 75 18.02 3.27 21.56
CA ARG A 75 18.58 1.99 21.11
C ARG A 75 17.59 1.30 20.18
N VAL A 76 17.86 1.32 18.87
CA VAL A 76 17.00 0.71 17.86
C VAL A 76 17.50 -0.67 17.48
N LEU A 77 16.60 -1.66 17.53
CA LEU A 77 16.83 -3.05 17.12
C LEU A 77 15.86 -3.42 16.01
N SER A 78 16.28 -4.31 15.11
CA SER A 78 15.43 -4.87 14.05
C SER A 78 15.32 -6.39 14.20
N THR A 79 14.08 -6.93 14.12
CA THR A 79 13.84 -8.36 14.00
C THR A 79 12.79 -8.65 12.93
N PRO A 80 13.06 -9.62 12.00
CA PRO A 80 12.20 -9.83 10.81
C PRO A 80 10.85 -10.45 11.13
N LYS A 81 10.72 -11.11 12.27
CA LYS A 81 9.49 -11.83 12.66
C LYS A 81 8.51 -10.98 13.48
N LEU A 82 8.89 -9.75 13.83
CA LEU A 82 8.04 -8.90 14.68
C LEU A 82 6.75 -8.49 13.95
N HIS A 83 5.63 -8.76 14.60
CA HIS A 83 4.31 -8.35 14.13
C HIS A 83 3.39 -8.08 15.33
N THR A 84 3.79 -7.11 16.15
CA THR A 84 3.07 -6.73 17.38
C THR A 84 3.18 -5.23 17.63
N GLY A 85 2.30 -4.72 18.49
CA GLY A 85 2.44 -3.46 19.19
C GLY A 85 2.43 -3.74 20.69
N LEU A 86 3.61 -3.80 21.28
CA LEU A 86 3.82 -3.99 22.72
C LEU A 86 4.73 -2.89 23.24
N ILE A 87 4.25 -2.18 24.24
CA ILE A 87 5.00 -1.09 24.87
C ILE A 87 5.06 -1.34 26.37
N LEU A 88 6.26 -1.35 26.89
CA LEU A 88 6.53 -1.46 28.30
C LEU A 88 7.07 -0.13 28.80
N THR A 89 6.33 0.52 29.68
CA THR A 89 6.79 1.65 30.49
C THR A 89 7.25 1.12 31.86
N GLY A 90 7.81 1.97 32.74
CA GLY A 90 8.26 1.53 34.06
C GLY A 90 7.18 0.84 34.89
N GLU A 91 5.90 1.18 34.70
CA GLU A 91 4.80 0.74 35.57
C GLU A 91 3.62 0.09 34.80
N LYS A 92 3.64 0.09 33.46
CA LYS A 92 2.51 -0.37 32.64
C LYS A 92 2.98 -1.08 31.41
N VAL A 93 2.14 -2.00 30.95
CA VAL A 93 2.24 -2.59 29.63
C VAL A 93 1.06 -2.15 28.76
N ILE A 94 1.34 -1.87 27.52
CA ILE A 94 0.36 -1.49 26.51
C ILE A 94 0.44 -2.51 25.38
N VAL A 95 -0.69 -3.12 25.06
CA VAL A 95 -0.83 -3.98 23.88
C VAL A 95 -1.77 -3.27 22.91
N GLY A 96 -1.31 -3.02 21.69
CA GLY A 96 -2.08 -2.21 20.77
C GLY A 96 -1.63 -2.32 19.32
N PRO A 97 -1.73 -1.21 18.57
CA PRO A 97 -1.41 -1.21 17.14
C PRO A 97 -0.01 -1.71 16.84
N ALA A 98 0.10 -2.53 15.79
CA ALA A 98 1.40 -3.04 15.31
C ALA A 98 2.12 -2.04 14.37
N SER A 99 1.55 -0.85 14.14
CA SER A 99 2.11 0.17 13.26
C SER A 99 1.96 1.57 13.87
N ALA A 100 3.05 2.30 13.99
CA ALA A 100 3.01 3.73 14.28
C ALA A 100 3.00 4.53 12.98
N SER A 101 1.80 4.97 12.58
CA SER A 101 1.58 5.63 11.29
C SER A 101 0.36 6.55 11.32
N ILE A 102 0.29 7.53 10.42
CA ILE A 102 -0.93 8.34 10.23
C ILE A 102 -2.15 7.46 9.98
N SER A 103 -2.00 6.40 9.19
CA SER A 103 -3.12 5.47 8.92
C SER A 103 -3.64 4.82 10.20
N SER A 104 -2.75 4.52 11.14
CA SER A 104 -3.09 3.96 12.44
C SER A 104 -3.83 4.97 13.34
N THR A 105 -3.61 6.27 13.18
CA THR A 105 -4.33 7.29 13.99
C THR A 105 -5.77 7.53 13.55
N VAL A 106 -6.11 7.15 12.31
CA VAL A 106 -7.45 7.35 11.73
C VAL A 106 -8.22 6.04 11.53
N ALA A 107 -7.58 4.90 11.76
CA ALA A 107 -8.22 3.59 11.73
C ALA A 107 -8.93 3.30 13.06
N ASP A 108 -9.94 2.43 13.01
CA ASP A 108 -10.56 1.88 14.20
C ASP A 108 -9.60 0.85 14.81
N GLU A 109 -8.81 1.27 15.77
CA GLU A 109 -7.83 0.46 16.47
C GLU A 109 -8.11 0.44 17.98
N THR A 110 -7.51 -0.50 18.67
CA THR A 110 -7.65 -0.64 20.10
C THR A 110 -6.31 -0.79 20.78
N ALA A 111 -6.20 -0.32 22.02
CA ALA A 111 -5.08 -0.65 22.91
C ALA A 111 -5.59 -0.99 24.29
N LEU A 112 -5.00 -2.00 24.89
CA LEU A 112 -5.16 -2.36 26.29
C LEU A 112 -3.98 -1.79 27.07
N ILE A 113 -4.26 -1.01 28.10
CA ILE A 113 -3.25 -0.47 29.03
C ILE A 113 -3.51 -1.10 30.40
N THR A 114 -2.51 -1.74 30.97
CA THR A 114 -2.63 -2.39 32.28
C THR A 114 -1.36 -2.22 33.12
N ASP A 115 -1.54 -2.15 34.45
CA ASP A 115 -0.49 -2.19 35.47
C ASP A 115 -0.43 -3.56 36.17
N ALA A 116 -1.07 -4.60 35.62
CA ALA A 116 -1.03 -5.94 36.20
C ALA A 116 0.39 -6.51 36.18
N PRO A 117 0.96 -6.90 37.35
CA PRO A 117 2.35 -7.35 37.46
C PRO A 117 2.66 -8.55 36.55
N ASP A 118 1.73 -9.50 36.45
CA ASP A 118 1.90 -10.68 35.59
C ASP A 118 2.01 -10.31 34.12
N ALA A 119 1.21 -9.34 33.67
CA ALA A 119 1.27 -8.84 32.29
C ALA A 119 2.59 -8.10 32.03
N ILE A 120 3.06 -7.31 32.99
CA ILE A 120 4.34 -6.62 32.89
C ILE A 120 5.49 -7.64 32.83
N ALA A 121 5.48 -8.66 33.71
CA ALA A 121 6.48 -9.72 33.72
C ALA A 121 6.49 -10.50 32.40
N ALA A 122 5.31 -10.87 31.87
CA ALA A 122 5.18 -11.53 30.57
C ALA A 122 5.71 -10.66 29.42
N ALA A 123 5.46 -9.35 29.45
CA ALA A 123 5.99 -8.42 28.46
C ALA A 123 7.52 -8.31 28.50
N HIS A 124 8.13 -8.29 29.68
CA HIS A 124 9.58 -8.36 29.83
C HIS A 124 10.14 -9.64 29.21
N THR A 125 9.60 -10.79 29.58
CA THR A 125 10.02 -12.10 29.03
C THR A 125 9.91 -12.10 27.52
N PHE A 126 8.78 -11.67 26.97
CA PHE A 126 8.60 -11.60 25.51
C PHE A 126 9.68 -10.74 24.82
N LEU A 127 9.97 -9.56 25.37
CA LEU A 127 10.98 -8.64 24.79
C LEU A 127 12.41 -9.17 24.92
N ASP A 128 12.70 -9.93 25.97
CA ASP A 128 14.01 -10.53 26.22
C ASP A 128 14.25 -11.79 25.37
N ASP A 129 13.19 -12.52 25.05
CA ASP A 129 13.24 -13.75 24.23
C ASP A 129 13.18 -13.48 22.73
N LEU A 130 13.14 -12.21 22.29
CA LEU A 130 13.15 -11.90 20.85
C LEU A 130 14.47 -12.31 20.20
N GLU A 131 14.38 -13.32 19.34
CA GLU A 131 15.50 -13.85 18.55
C GLU A 131 15.76 -13.03 17.26
N ASP A 132 16.90 -13.29 16.63
CA ASP A 132 17.31 -12.70 15.35
C ASP A 132 17.33 -11.15 15.36
N THR A 133 17.63 -10.54 16.50
CA THR A 133 17.71 -9.09 16.63
C THR A 133 19.04 -8.56 16.09
N VAL A 134 18.97 -7.52 15.26
CA VAL A 134 20.12 -6.80 14.70
C VAL A 134 20.06 -5.35 15.17
N VAL A 135 21.20 -4.81 15.59
CA VAL A 135 21.30 -3.39 15.94
C VAL A 135 21.14 -2.55 14.65
N VAL A 136 20.28 -1.55 14.71
CA VAL A 136 20.17 -0.54 13.67
C VAL A 136 21.22 0.54 13.95
N ASP A 137 22.23 0.60 13.10
CA ASP A 137 23.30 1.61 13.10
C ASP A 137 23.30 2.41 11.79
N GLU A 138 24.30 3.25 11.56
CA GLU A 138 24.42 4.05 10.35
C GLU A 138 24.56 3.16 9.09
N VAL A 139 25.32 2.05 9.17
CA VAL A 139 25.51 1.12 8.04
C VAL A 139 24.20 0.44 7.67
N PHE A 140 23.42 0.06 8.69
CA PHE A 140 22.06 -0.47 8.50
C PHE A 140 21.16 0.57 7.83
N LEU A 141 21.20 1.83 8.28
CA LEU A 141 20.41 2.92 7.72
C LEU A 141 20.72 3.20 6.26
N ASP A 142 21.98 3.21 5.88
CA ASP A 142 22.40 3.40 4.48
C ASP A 142 21.84 2.29 3.59
N SER A 143 21.95 1.05 4.04
CA SER A 143 21.39 -0.11 3.35
C SER A 143 19.85 -0.02 3.27
N ALA A 144 19.19 0.34 4.35
CA ALA A 144 17.73 0.50 4.39
C ALA A 144 17.27 1.64 3.47
N THR A 145 18.01 2.74 3.43
CA THR A 145 17.71 3.89 2.55
C THR A 145 17.83 3.50 1.08
N ALA A 146 18.89 2.78 0.71
CA ALA A 146 19.06 2.27 -0.64
C ALA A 146 17.91 1.33 -1.05
N ILE A 147 17.50 0.43 -0.14
CA ILE A 147 16.36 -0.48 -0.37
C ILE A 147 15.04 0.29 -0.53
N TRP A 148 14.83 1.32 0.29
CA TRP A 148 13.67 2.19 0.22
C TRP A 148 13.56 2.91 -1.11
N GLN A 149 14.67 3.42 -1.65
CA GLN A 149 14.74 4.12 -2.93
C GLN A 149 14.42 3.23 -4.15
N ILE A 150 14.67 1.93 -4.07
CA ILE A 150 14.29 0.97 -5.13
C ILE A 150 12.77 0.95 -5.34
N GLY A 151 12.02 1.43 -4.38
CA GLY A 151 10.58 1.58 -4.45
C GLY A 151 9.80 0.32 -4.07
N ARG A 152 8.52 0.53 -3.89
CA ARG A 152 7.56 -0.44 -3.35
C ARG A 152 7.29 -1.58 -4.34
N VAL A 153 7.77 -2.78 -4.04
CA VAL A 153 7.64 -3.92 -4.95
C VAL A 153 6.67 -4.99 -4.44
N VAL A 154 6.49 -5.13 -3.13
CA VAL A 154 5.65 -6.22 -2.56
C VAL A 154 4.94 -5.73 -1.30
N PRO A 155 3.62 -5.94 -1.17
CA PRO A 155 2.95 -5.77 0.12
C PRO A 155 3.35 -6.91 1.04
N LEU A 156 3.65 -6.59 2.28
CA LEU A 156 3.80 -7.57 3.34
C LEU A 156 2.42 -8.06 3.79
N ALA A 157 2.30 -9.37 4.01
CA ALA A 157 1.09 -9.94 4.61
C ALA A 157 0.89 -9.32 6.01
N GLY A 158 -0.32 -8.89 6.32
CA GLY A 158 -0.68 -8.30 7.62
C GLY A 158 -0.34 -6.81 7.80
N ILE A 159 0.38 -6.17 6.88
CA ILE A 159 0.47 -4.72 6.87
C ILE A 159 -0.72 -4.16 6.13
N GLY A 160 -1.63 -3.70 6.92
CA GLY A 160 -2.68 -2.78 6.60
C GLY A 160 -3.44 -3.15 5.34
N SER A 161 -4.63 -3.69 5.50
CA SER A 161 -5.69 -3.07 4.74
C SER A 161 -5.54 -1.59 5.04
N ARG A 162 -4.87 -0.85 4.19
CA ARG A 162 -4.98 0.59 4.22
C ARG A 162 -6.45 0.87 4.29
N THR A 163 -6.86 1.60 5.29
CA THR A 163 -8.08 2.38 5.18
C THR A 163 -8.05 2.94 3.77
N ARG A 164 -8.91 2.42 2.92
CA ARG A 164 -9.21 3.00 1.63
C ARG A 164 -9.83 4.35 1.96
N THR A 165 -8.97 5.30 2.29
CA THR A 165 -9.37 6.68 2.04
C THR A 165 -9.66 6.65 0.56
N GLY A 166 -10.87 7.00 0.13
CA GLY A 166 -11.36 6.86 -1.23
C GLY A 166 -10.58 7.62 -2.30
N HIS A 167 -9.28 7.74 -2.13
CA HIS A 167 -8.35 8.58 -2.82
C HIS A 167 -7.24 7.82 -3.57
N ASP A 168 -7.07 6.51 -3.33
CA ASP A 168 -6.08 5.75 -4.09
C ASP A 168 -6.70 5.29 -5.42
N PHE A 169 -6.33 5.97 -6.49
CA PHE A 169 -6.76 5.66 -7.86
C PHE A 169 -6.47 4.21 -8.25
N LEU A 170 -5.30 3.72 -7.89
CA LEU A 170 -4.89 2.36 -8.21
C LEU A 170 -5.09 1.41 -7.02
N PRO A 171 -5.52 0.16 -7.28
CA PRO A 171 -5.56 -0.86 -6.24
C PRO A 171 -4.15 -1.12 -5.72
N THR A 172 -3.99 -1.14 -4.41
CA THR A 172 -2.69 -1.47 -3.79
C THR A 172 -2.79 -2.82 -3.07
N PRO A 173 -2.06 -3.85 -3.51
CA PRO A 173 -1.17 -3.86 -4.67
C PRO A 173 -1.91 -3.99 -6.00
N VAL A 174 -1.29 -3.51 -7.09
CA VAL A 174 -1.76 -3.83 -8.44
C VAL A 174 -1.49 -5.31 -8.70
N ARG A 175 -2.52 -6.14 -8.52
CA ARG A 175 -2.41 -7.61 -8.66
C ARG A 175 -2.38 -8.04 -10.11
N ARG A 176 -3.19 -7.39 -10.94
CA ARG A 176 -3.32 -7.69 -12.37
C ARG A 176 -3.22 -6.40 -13.16
N MET A 177 -2.39 -6.41 -14.18
CA MET A 177 -2.20 -5.31 -15.13
C MET A 177 -2.19 -5.86 -16.55
N PHE A 178 -2.80 -5.15 -17.45
CA PHE A 178 -2.91 -5.53 -18.87
C PHE A 178 -2.50 -4.36 -19.75
N LEU A 179 -1.79 -4.67 -20.84
CA LEU A 179 -1.72 -3.82 -22.02
C LEU A 179 -2.75 -4.32 -23.02
N ARG A 180 -3.54 -3.41 -23.58
CA ARG A 180 -4.65 -3.78 -24.47
C ARG A 180 -4.96 -2.69 -25.49
N HIS A 181 -5.20 -3.13 -26.74
CA HIS A 181 -5.91 -2.34 -27.73
C HIS A 181 -7.41 -2.50 -27.47
N LEU A 182 -8.05 -1.47 -26.98
CA LEU A 182 -9.47 -1.48 -26.62
C LEU A 182 -10.09 -0.18 -27.12
N GLY A 183 -11.05 -0.32 -28.02
CA GLY A 183 -11.81 0.81 -28.53
C GLY A 183 -12.70 1.45 -27.46
N ASP A 184 -12.92 2.74 -27.60
CA ASP A 184 -13.89 3.45 -26.77
C ASP A 184 -15.31 2.94 -27.10
N TYR A 185 -16.18 2.97 -26.11
CA TYR A 185 -17.58 2.60 -26.25
C TYR A 185 -18.47 3.65 -25.63
N THR A 186 -19.50 4.05 -26.34
CA THR A 186 -20.54 4.92 -25.79
C THR A 186 -21.78 4.07 -25.55
N PRO A 187 -22.16 3.85 -24.29
CA PRO A 187 -23.39 3.13 -23.95
C PRO A 187 -24.60 3.82 -24.57
N THR A 188 -25.60 3.03 -24.98
CA THR A 188 -26.92 3.50 -25.33
C THR A 188 -27.77 3.64 -24.06
N ASP A 189 -28.91 4.34 -24.15
CA ASP A 189 -29.88 4.44 -23.04
C ASP A 189 -30.37 3.06 -22.57
N GLU A 190 -30.49 2.10 -23.52
CA GLU A 190 -30.82 0.71 -23.22
C GLU A 190 -29.73 0.02 -22.40
N ASP A 191 -28.45 0.21 -22.77
CA ASP A 191 -27.31 -0.33 -22.02
C ASP A 191 -27.27 0.25 -20.60
N GLU A 192 -27.42 1.56 -20.46
CA GLU A 192 -27.41 2.22 -19.15
C GLU A 192 -28.54 1.72 -18.25
N THR A 193 -29.72 1.51 -18.80
CA THR A 193 -30.87 0.96 -18.08
C THR A 193 -30.60 -0.47 -17.61
N LEU A 194 -30.06 -1.31 -18.49
CA LEU A 194 -29.73 -2.71 -18.15
C LEU A 194 -28.62 -2.82 -17.10
N TRP A 195 -27.68 -1.87 -17.10
CA TRP A 195 -26.53 -1.92 -16.21
C TRP A 195 -26.69 -1.09 -14.94
N ALA A 196 -27.77 -0.31 -14.82
CA ALA A 196 -28.03 0.60 -13.69
C ALA A 196 -27.99 -0.10 -12.33
N ALA A 197 -28.48 -1.33 -12.23
CA ALA A 197 -28.45 -2.10 -10.98
C ALA A 197 -27.02 -2.40 -10.47
N THR A 198 -26.05 -2.46 -11.38
CA THR A 198 -24.62 -2.68 -11.05
C THR A 198 -23.89 -1.36 -10.79
N ALA A 199 -24.43 -0.24 -11.25
CA ALA A 199 -23.86 1.09 -11.12
C ALA A 199 -24.14 1.77 -9.77
N ALA A 200 -25.10 1.30 -9.02
CA ALA A 200 -25.61 1.95 -7.80
C ALA A 200 -24.59 2.05 -6.64
N SER A 201 -23.49 1.32 -6.67
CA SER A 201 -22.52 1.27 -5.58
C SER A 201 -21.40 2.34 -5.64
N TRP A 202 -21.37 3.21 -6.66
CA TRP A 202 -20.20 4.05 -6.95
C TRP A 202 -20.50 5.56 -7.07
N ASN A 203 -21.50 6.04 -6.36
CA ASN A 203 -22.09 7.37 -6.56
C ASN A 203 -21.48 8.49 -5.72
N ARG A 204 -20.16 8.71 -5.74
CA ARG A 204 -19.58 10.03 -5.42
C ARG A 204 -18.72 10.48 -6.59
N PRO A 205 -19.15 11.51 -7.34
CA PRO A 205 -18.33 12.11 -8.38
C PRO A 205 -17.10 12.75 -7.72
N ASP A 206 -15.92 12.25 -8.06
CA ASP A 206 -14.66 12.87 -7.70
C ASP A 206 -14.12 13.55 -8.97
N PRO A 207 -13.94 14.88 -9.00
CA PRO A 207 -13.53 15.63 -10.19
C PRO A 207 -12.15 15.23 -10.72
N ARG A 208 -11.34 14.54 -9.91
CA ARG A 208 -10.03 13.99 -10.32
C ARG A 208 -10.15 12.79 -11.24
N TYR A 209 -11.32 12.19 -11.33
CA TYR A 209 -11.57 10.98 -12.12
C TYR A 209 -12.72 11.19 -13.08
N ARG A 210 -12.54 10.64 -14.27
CA ARG A 210 -13.63 10.46 -15.22
C ARG A 210 -13.88 8.97 -15.42
N THR A 211 -15.09 8.64 -15.76
CA THR A 211 -15.45 7.31 -16.23
C THR A 211 -15.44 7.28 -17.74
N THR A 212 -14.93 6.21 -18.32
CA THR A 212 -15.04 5.92 -19.75
C THR A 212 -15.44 4.48 -19.92
N TRP A 213 -16.05 4.17 -21.05
CA TRP A 213 -16.41 2.81 -21.39
C TRP A 213 -15.52 2.31 -22.52
N ILE A 214 -15.17 1.03 -22.43
CA ILE A 214 -14.42 0.34 -23.46
C ILE A 214 -15.16 -0.90 -23.90
N ARG A 215 -14.96 -1.28 -25.16
CA ARG A 215 -15.53 -2.48 -25.76
C ARG A 215 -14.45 -3.52 -26.00
N GLN A 216 -14.75 -4.77 -25.66
CA GLN A 216 -13.98 -5.93 -26.03
C GLN A 216 -14.84 -6.85 -26.89
N ASN A 217 -14.46 -7.05 -28.16
CA ASN A 217 -15.26 -7.78 -29.12
C ASN A 217 -15.35 -9.29 -28.84
N THR A 218 -14.26 -9.87 -28.31
CA THR A 218 -14.23 -11.30 -27.96
C THR A 218 -13.43 -11.46 -26.68
N PRO A 219 -14.10 -11.57 -25.51
CA PRO A 219 -13.37 -11.91 -24.30
C PRO A 219 -12.77 -13.30 -24.46
N GLY A 220 -11.45 -13.42 -24.22
CA GLY A 220 -10.78 -14.71 -24.30
C GLY A 220 -11.47 -15.79 -23.45
N PRO A 221 -11.42 -17.06 -23.85
CA PRO A 221 -12.06 -18.16 -23.15
C PRO A 221 -11.49 -18.37 -21.74
N ASP A 222 -10.23 -17.98 -21.54
CA ASP A 222 -9.53 -18.15 -20.27
C ASP A 222 -9.90 -17.03 -19.27
N ARG A 223 -10.36 -17.44 -18.08
CA ARG A 223 -10.58 -16.52 -16.94
C ARG A 223 -9.35 -15.70 -16.59
N ARG A 224 -8.13 -16.17 -16.88
CA ARG A 224 -6.86 -15.47 -16.60
C ARG A 224 -6.65 -14.25 -17.48
N THR A 225 -7.23 -14.22 -18.66
CA THR A 225 -7.12 -13.13 -19.63
C THR A 225 -8.34 -12.20 -19.62
N ARG A 226 -9.45 -12.62 -18.98
CA ARG A 226 -10.66 -11.81 -18.85
C ARG A 226 -10.44 -10.74 -17.80
N LEU A 227 -10.84 -9.50 -18.11
CA LEU A 227 -10.79 -8.36 -17.20
C LEU A 227 -11.78 -8.53 -16.05
N GLN A 228 -11.43 -8.03 -14.89
CA GLN A 228 -12.23 -8.06 -13.67
C GLN A 228 -12.17 -6.70 -12.96
N PRO A 229 -13.19 -6.33 -12.17
CA PRO A 229 -13.12 -5.14 -11.34
C PRO A 229 -11.86 -5.12 -10.47
N GLY A 230 -11.17 -3.97 -10.47
CA GLY A 230 -9.88 -3.80 -9.79
C GLY A 230 -8.64 -4.11 -10.65
N ASP A 231 -8.79 -4.64 -11.86
CA ASP A 231 -7.67 -4.76 -12.80
C ASP A 231 -7.22 -3.39 -13.30
N VAL A 232 -5.93 -3.25 -13.52
CA VAL A 232 -5.34 -2.06 -14.11
C VAL A 232 -5.09 -2.30 -15.60
N ILE A 233 -5.48 -1.35 -16.42
CA ILE A 233 -5.31 -1.41 -17.87
C ILE A 233 -4.49 -0.21 -18.34
N LEU A 234 -3.50 -0.46 -19.16
CA LEU A 234 -2.89 0.53 -20.03
C LEU A 234 -3.39 0.30 -21.43
N ARG A 235 -4.11 1.27 -21.98
CA ARG A 235 -4.64 1.18 -23.35
C ARG A 235 -3.58 1.61 -24.34
N ILE A 236 -3.46 0.88 -25.41
CA ILE A 236 -2.64 1.22 -26.57
C ILE A 236 -3.59 1.86 -27.58
N SER A 237 -3.18 2.98 -28.19
CA SER A 237 -3.97 3.60 -29.24
C SER A 237 -4.03 2.70 -30.50
N ASP A 238 -5.10 2.83 -31.28
CA ASP A 238 -5.33 2.00 -32.47
C ASP A 238 -4.23 2.14 -33.54
N ASP A 239 -3.51 3.26 -33.52
CA ASP A 239 -2.37 3.57 -34.40
C ASP A 239 -1.02 3.12 -33.85
N ASP A 240 -0.99 2.43 -32.73
CA ASP A 240 0.22 1.97 -32.02
C ASP A 240 1.23 3.10 -31.67
N THR A 241 0.78 4.34 -31.57
CA THR A 241 1.68 5.47 -31.33
C THR A 241 1.69 5.91 -29.87
N ARG A 242 0.60 5.69 -29.12
CA ARG A 242 0.41 6.22 -27.76
C ARG A 242 0.02 5.15 -26.76
N LEU A 243 0.55 5.30 -25.57
CA LEU A 243 0.14 4.57 -24.39
C LEU A 243 -0.67 5.51 -23.49
N HIS A 244 -1.92 5.13 -23.23
CA HIS A 244 -2.79 5.91 -22.34
C HIS A 244 -2.48 5.66 -20.88
N PRO A 245 -2.77 6.64 -20.01
CA PRO A 245 -2.58 6.51 -18.57
C PRO A 245 -3.25 5.25 -18.01
N PRO A 246 -2.73 4.71 -16.88
CA PRO A 246 -3.36 3.60 -16.21
C PRO A 246 -4.82 3.89 -15.89
N ALA A 247 -5.70 2.98 -16.24
CA ALA A 247 -7.11 2.99 -15.90
C ALA A 247 -7.45 1.80 -15.02
N VAL A 248 -8.43 1.93 -14.15
CA VAL A 248 -8.90 0.84 -13.29
C VAL A 248 -10.26 0.35 -13.79
N VAL A 249 -10.40 -0.95 -13.98
CA VAL A 249 -11.70 -1.56 -14.27
C VAL A 249 -12.60 -1.38 -13.07
N ASP A 250 -13.67 -0.63 -13.27
CA ASP A 250 -14.64 -0.28 -12.24
C ASP A 250 -15.76 -1.32 -12.17
N THR A 251 -16.37 -1.59 -13.32
CA THR A 251 -17.43 -2.61 -13.48
C THR A 251 -17.29 -3.37 -14.79
N GLY A 252 -17.93 -4.54 -14.86
CA GLY A 252 -18.00 -5.41 -16.03
C GLY A 252 -17.46 -6.81 -15.75
N PRO A 253 -17.54 -7.71 -16.73
CA PRO A 253 -18.02 -7.50 -18.10
C PRO A 253 -19.55 -7.33 -18.19
N HIS A 254 -19.98 -6.32 -18.90
CA HIS A 254 -21.39 -6.12 -19.26
C HIS A 254 -21.62 -6.60 -20.70
N ARG A 255 -22.58 -7.47 -20.90
CA ARG A 255 -22.90 -7.96 -22.25
C ARG A 255 -23.52 -6.82 -23.06
N ILE A 256 -22.99 -6.58 -24.26
CA ILE A 256 -23.56 -5.61 -25.20
C ILE A 256 -24.71 -6.29 -25.95
N PRO A 257 -25.94 -5.76 -25.89
CA PRO A 257 -27.09 -6.29 -26.63
C PRO A 257 -26.80 -6.40 -28.14
N HIS A 258 -27.49 -7.31 -28.79
CA HIS A 258 -27.38 -7.54 -30.25
C HIS A 258 -25.98 -7.90 -30.77
N THR A 259 -25.04 -8.27 -29.89
CA THR A 259 -23.72 -8.77 -30.28
C THR A 259 -23.55 -10.24 -29.86
N ARG A 260 -22.75 -11.00 -30.67
CA ARG A 260 -22.50 -12.42 -30.36
C ARG A 260 -21.73 -12.61 -29.05
N SER A 261 -20.69 -11.79 -28.79
CA SER A 261 -19.77 -12.00 -27.67
C SER A 261 -19.14 -10.72 -27.15
N ALA A 262 -19.51 -9.54 -27.68
CA ALA A 262 -18.91 -8.30 -27.22
C ALA A 262 -19.36 -7.96 -25.80
N VAL A 263 -18.43 -7.44 -25.02
CA VAL A 263 -18.67 -6.98 -23.65
C VAL A 263 -18.10 -5.58 -23.49
N ALA A 264 -18.75 -4.81 -22.61
CA ALA A 264 -18.28 -3.50 -22.20
C ALA A 264 -17.72 -3.56 -20.75
N TYR A 265 -16.76 -2.71 -20.50
CA TYR A 265 -16.23 -2.45 -19.17
C TYR A 265 -16.23 -0.96 -18.91
N ARG A 266 -16.64 -0.58 -17.70
CA ARG A 266 -16.47 0.78 -17.23
C ARG A 266 -15.10 0.93 -16.60
N LEU A 267 -14.38 1.95 -17.01
CA LEU A 267 -13.07 2.30 -16.49
C LEU A 267 -13.13 3.61 -15.74
N ARG A 268 -12.34 3.70 -14.69
CA ARG A 268 -12.03 4.93 -13.98
C ARG A 268 -10.64 5.40 -14.39
N VAL A 269 -10.56 6.62 -14.91
CA VAL A 269 -9.34 7.24 -15.45
C VAL A 269 -9.08 8.56 -14.74
N ARG A 270 -7.83 8.89 -14.44
CA ARG A 270 -7.46 10.19 -13.89
C ARG A 270 -7.53 11.27 -14.97
N THR A 271 -8.07 12.45 -14.60
CA THR A 271 -8.25 13.58 -15.53
C THR A 271 -6.99 14.41 -15.73
N ASP A 272 -6.01 14.28 -14.83
CA ASP A 272 -4.76 15.02 -14.79
C ASP A 272 -3.56 14.31 -15.42
N LEU A 273 -3.80 13.16 -16.06
CA LEU A 273 -2.75 12.37 -16.71
C LEU A 273 -2.98 12.31 -18.22
N ASP A 274 -1.93 12.61 -18.98
CA ASP A 274 -1.94 12.60 -20.43
C ASP A 274 -1.34 11.30 -21.03
N PRO A 275 -1.76 10.88 -22.23
CA PRO A 275 -1.11 9.82 -22.96
C PRO A 275 0.34 10.19 -23.33
N ILE A 276 1.22 9.20 -23.30
CA ILE A 276 2.64 9.35 -23.69
C ILE A 276 2.90 8.58 -24.99
N SER A 277 3.94 8.97 -25.73
CA SER A 277 4.32 8.20 -26.91
C SER A 277 4.89 6.83 -26.50
N ILE A 278 4.62 5.78 -27.27
CA ILE A 278 5.18 4.44 -27.03
C ILE A 278 6.71 4.46 -27.12
N ALA A 279 7.28 5.30 -27.99
CA ALA A 279 8.72 5.47 -28.11
C ALA A 279 9.35 6.06 -26.84
N ASP A 280 8.71 7.07 -26.23
CA ASP A 280 9.19 7.65 -24.97
C ASP A 280 8.99 6.67 -23.79
N ALA A 281 7.87 5.95 -23.76
CA ALA A 281 7.63 4.90 -22.80
C ALA A 281 8.71 3.81 -22.86
N ALA A 282 9.03 3.33 -24.07
CA ALA A 282 10.05 2.31 -24.30
C ALA A 282 11.44 2.79 -23.86
N ARG A 283 11.80 4.04 -24.16
CA ARG A 283 13.07 4.66 -23.73
C ARG A 283 13.16 4.72 -22.22
N SER A 284 12.16 5.25 -21.57
CA SER A 284 12.12 5.36 -20.11
C SER A 284 12.15 3.98 -19.43
N LEU A 285 11.44 3.00 -19.97
CA LEU A 285 11.48 1.62 -19.44
C LEU A 285 12.86 0.98 -19.61
N ALA A 286 13.56 1.24 -20.71
CA ALA A 286 14.93 0.76 -20.93
C ALA A 286 15.90 1.31 -19.88
N GLU A 287 15.79 2.59 -19.55
CA GLU A 287 16.59 3.24 -18.49
C GLU A 287 16.32 2.62 -17.10
N HIS A 288 15.14 2.04 -16.91
CA HIS A 288 14.74 1.36 -15.66
C HIS A 288 14.92 -0.16 -15.70
N GLY A 289 15.76 -0.68 -16.62
CA GLY A 289 16.13 -2.10 -16.68
C GLY A 289 15.15 -2.98 -17.46
N HIS A 290 14.32 -2.39 -18.33
CA HIS A 290 13.39 -3.09 -19.21
C HIS A 290 13.62 -2.72 -20.68
N PRO A 291 14.73 -3.14 -21.30
CA PRO A 291 15.18 -2.64 -22.62
C PRO A 291 14.28 -3.04 -23.80
N ASN A 292 13.46 -4.08 -23.66
CA ASN A 292 12.59 -4.57 -24.74
C ASN A 292 11.16 -4.81 -24.22
N PRO A 293 10.43 -3.77 -23.79
CA PRO A 293 9.08 -3.95 -23.31
C PRO A 293 8.14 -4.23 -24.48
N ARG A 294 7.25 -5.22 -24.32
CA ARG A 294 6.24 -5.54 -25.35
C ARG A 294 5.08 -4.55 -25.27
N LEU A 295 5.26 -3.32 -25.77
CA LEU A 295 4.25 -2.26 -25.68
C LEU A 295 3.21 -2.27 -26.82
N HIS A 296 3.46 -3.03 -27.90
CA HIS A 296 2.59 -3.11 -29.08
C HIS A 296 1.70 -4.37 -29.12
N THR A 297 1.58 -5.10 -28.02
CA THR A 297 0.88 -6.39 -27.99
C THR A 297 -0.04 -6.51 -26.80
N ASP A 298 -1.21 -7.07 -27.06
CA ASP A 298 -2.18 -7.40 -26.01
C ASP A 298 -1.67 -8.50 -25.11
N HIS A 299 -1.39 -8.19 -23.86
CA HIS A 299 -0.96 -9.20 -22.89
C HIS A 299 -1.20 -8.76 -21.44
N ARG A 300 -1.11 -9.74 -20.55
CA ARG A 300 -1.03 -9.50 -19.11
C ARG A 300 0.41 -9.25 -18.71
N VAL A 301 0.67 -8.14 -18.01
CA VAL A 301 1.99 -7.83 -17.46
C VAL A 301 2.22 -8.68 -16.21
N ILE A 302 3.02 -9.73 -16.34
CA ILE A 302 3.28 -10.70 -15.25
C ILE A 302 4.35 -10.16 -14.30
N SER A 303 5.42 -9.56 -14.82
CA SER A 303 6.55 -9.07 -14.03
C SER A 303 6.15 -7.93 -13.07
N PRO A 304 6.34 -8.08 -11.75
CA PRO A 304 6.07 -7.02 -10.80
C PRO A 304 6.95 -5.78 -11.01
N SER A 305 8.22 -5.97 -11.42
CA SER A 305 9.15 -4.86 -11.70
C SER A 305 8.70 -4.06 -12.92
N LEU A 306 8.24 -4.73 -13.98
CA LEU A 306 7.72 -4.04 -15.16
C LEU A 306 6.41 -3.31 -14.84
N ARG A 307 5.50 -3.88 -14.02
CA ARG A 307 4.30 -3.17 -13.56
C ARG A 307 4.64 -1.88 -12.82
N ALA A 308 5.61 -1.95 -11.90
CA ALA A 308 6.07 -0.76 -11.17
C ALA A 308 6.70 0.27 -12.11
N ALA A 309 7.53 -0.16 -13.07
CA ALA A 309 8.15 0.73 -14.05
C ALA A 309 7.10 1.41 -14.95
N LEU A 310 6.09 0.67 -15.41
CA LEU A 310 4.98 1.22 -16.20
C LEU A 310 4.19 2.29 -15.43
N LEU A 311 3.94 2.10 -14.13
CA LEU A 311 3.25 3.11 -13.31
C LEU A 311 4.09 4.38 -13.10
N ARG A 312 5.41 4.24 -12.98
CA ARG A 312 6.32 5.39 -12.84
C ARG A 312 6.32 6.31 -14.05
N LEU A 313 5.93 5.85 -15.23
CA LEU A 313 5.79 6.70 -16.42
C LEU A 313 4.84 7.89 -16.14
N TRP A 314 3.90 7.74 -15.22
CA TRP A 314 2.98 8.80 -14.75
C TRP A 314 3.19 9.18 -13.28
N ARG A 315 4.35 8.85 -12.70
CA ARG A 315 4.67 9.13 -11.28
C ARG A 315 3.66 8.54 -10.28
N LEU A 316 3.12 7.36 -10.58
CA LEU A 316 2.15 6.62 -9.78
C LEU A 316 2.80 5.47 -8.99
#